data_d16727691c4ec02f5985d3d0c94a2a14
#
_entry.id   d16727691c4ec02f5985d3d0c94a2a14
#
_cell.length_a   1.000
_cell.length_b   1.000
_cell.length_c   1.000
_cell.angle_alpha   90.00
_cell.angle_beta   90.00
_cell.angle_gamma   90.00
#
_symmetry.space_group_name_H-M   'P 1'
#
loop_
_entity.id
_entity.type
_entity.pdbx_description
1 polymer ?
#
loop_
_entity_poly.entity_id
_entity_poly.type
_entity_poly.pdbx_seq_one_letter_code
_entity_poly.pdbx_strand_id
1 'polypeptide(L)'
;KTEHYEMVLKAGDMERCLPKLAYHLEEPRVGQSYPNYYAAQLASKFVKVVLSGAGGDELFGGYPWRYYRAVVNNDFEHYVDKYYSFWQRLIPNTEIKNVFAPIWDDVKDVWTRDIFRDIFLTHKNELNTPEDYINHSLYFEAKTFLHGLLVVEDKISMSHSMETRVPFLDNDLVDFAMKCPVNLKLNNLTDVVRINENETGGKKKKYFQKTNDGKQILRNVMKNYVPNSIVKGQKQGFSSPDASWFKGESIDFVKTKLFNGHTPLYDYLDRDSVEKLVNQHLDGDVNRRLFIWSLLNFEECCHIYE
;
A
#
# COMPACT_ATOMS: atom_id res chain seq x y z
N LYS A 1 23.00 7.35 21.99
CA LYS A 1 22.02 6.69 22.87
C LYS A 1 20.64 7.13 22.45
N THR A 2 19.73 6.18 22.24
CA THR A 2 18.32 6.41 21.97
C THR A 2 17.51 5.65 22.98
N GLU A 3 16.36 6.17 23.37
CA GLU A 3 15.34 5.43 24.09
C GLU A 3 14.44 4.73 23.06
N HIS A 4 14.08 3.48 23.32
CA HIS A 4 13.24 2.69 22.45
C HIS A 4 11.97 2.27 23.19
N TYR A 5 10.82 2.51 22.57
CA TYR A 5 9.51 2.14 23.09
C TYR A 5 8.81 1.21 22.10
N GLU A 6 8.27 0.12 22.60
CA GLU A 6 7.58 -0.88 21.81
C GLU A 6 6.15 -1.09 22.30
N MET A 7 5.24 -1.35 21.37
CA MET A 7 3.89 -1.81 21.65
C MET A 7 3.63 -3.09 20.86
N VAL A 8 3.26 -4.14 21.56
CA VAL A 8 2.85 -5.41 20.95
C VAL A 8 1.35 -5.40 20.75
N LEU A 9 0.92 -5.44 19.49
CA LEU A 9 -0.48 -5.46 19.11
C LEU A 9 -1.03 -6.88 19.08
N LYS A 10 -2.29 -7.03 19.49
CA LYS A 10 -3.08 -8.26 19.42
C LYS A 10 -4.26 -8.07 18.48
N ALA A 11 -4.90 -9.16 18.05
CA ALA A 11 -6.06 -9.10 17.17
C ALA A 11 -7.17 -8.18 17.68
N GLY A 12 -7.55 -8.28 18.96
CA GLY A 12 -8.56 -7.42 19.59
C GLY A 12 -8.19 -5.92 19.65
N ASP A 13 -6.92 -5.54 19.42
CA ASP A 13 -6.55 -4.12 19.33
C ASP A 13 -7.04 -3.52 18.00
N MET A 14 -6.96 -4.29 16.91
CA MET A 14 -7.55 -3.90 15.62
C MET A 14 -9.07 -3.67 15.77
N GLU A 15 -9.76 -4.61 16.36
CA GLU A 15 -11.22 -4.56 16.55
C GLU A 15 -11.64 -3.32 17.36
N ARG A 16 -10.94 -3.03 18.46
CA ARG A 16 -11.24 -1.89 19.35
C ARG A 16 -10.99 -0.53 18.72
N CYS A 17 -10.03 -0.41 17.81
CA CYS A 17 -9.72 0.89 17.21
C CYS A 17 -10.46 1.16 15.90
N LEU A 18 -11.10 0.15 15.28
CA LEU A 18 -11.74 0.27 13.98
C LEU A 18 -12.77 1.42 13.90
N PRO A 19 -13.72 1.59 14.86
CA PRO A 19 -14.65 2.72 14.83
C PRO A 19 -13.96 4.09 14.91
N LYS A 20 -12.89 4.19 15.71
CA LYS A 20 -12.11 5.42 15.82
C LYS A 20 -11.34 5.73 14.54
N LEU A 21 -10.82 4.70 13.89
CA LEU A 21 -10.15 4.85 12.59
C LEU A 21 -11.12 5.35 11.52
N ALA A 22 -12.30 4.72 11.39
CA ALA A 22 -13.31 5.16 10.45
C ALA A 22 -13.71 6.61 10.68
N TYR A 23 -13.96 6.99 11.96
CA TYR A 23 -14.31 8.36 12.33
C TYR A 23 -13.22 9.38 11.97
N HIS A 24 -11.96 9.13 12.34
CA HIS A 24 -10.88 10.10 12.12
C HIS A 24 -10.37 10.15 10.68
N LEU A 25 -10.44 9.03 9.95
CA LEU A 25 -10.04 9.00 8.54
C LEU A 25 -11.10 9.59 7.61
N GLU A 26 -12.39 9.58 8.01
CA GLU A 26 -13.51 10.17 7.26
C GLU A 26 -13.74 9.55 5.87
N GLU A 27 -13.07 8.45 5.57
CA GLU A 27 -13.20 7.73 4.32
C GLU A 27 -12.75 6.27 4.45
N PRO A 28 -13.35 5.33 3.67
CA PRO A 28 -12.88 3.96 3.63
C PRO A 28 -11.44 3.86 3.12
N ARG A 29 -10.59 3.08 3.81
CA ARG A 29 -9.18 2.90 3.45
C ARG A 29 -8.83 1.44 3.22
N VAL A 30 -8.09 1.20 2.14
CA VAL A 30 -7.56 -0.14 1.79
C VAL A 30 -6.38 -0.54 2.68
N GLY A 31 -5.55 0.42 3.08
CA GLY A 31 -4.37 0.17 3.92
C GLY A 31 -4.74 0.04 5.40
N GLN A 32 -4.13 -0.94 6.05
CA GLN A 32 -4.31 -1.16 7.48
C GLN A 32 -3.67 -0.02 8.27
N SER A 33 -4.49 0.80 8.90
CA SER A 33 -4.07 2.01 9.59
C SER A 33 -4.01 1.86 11.12
N TYR A 34 -4.48 0.75 11.68
CA TYR A 34 -4.46 0.56 13.14
C TYR A 34 -3.05 0.49 13.75
N PRO A 35 -1.98 0.00 13.09
CA PRO A 35 -0.64 0.12 13.64
C PRO A 35 -0.18 1.57 13.79
N ASN A 36 -0.55 2.44 12.82
CA ASN A 36 -0.27 3.88 12.90
C ASN A 36 -1.00 4.51 14.09
N TYR A 37 -2.27 4.12 14.31
CA TYR A 37 -3.07 4.59 15.45
C TYR A 37 -2.38 4.32 16.79
N TYR A 38 -1.94 3.08 17.01
CA TYR A 38 -1.29 2.70 18.26
C TYR A 38 0.13 3.27 18.39
N ALA A 39 0.86 3.40 17.31
CA ALA A 39 2.17 4.09 17.30
C ALA A 39 2.01 5.57 17.70
N ALA A 40 1.03 6.28 17.10
CA ALA A 40 0.72 7.65 17.45
C ALA A 40 0.24 7.78 18.91
N GLN A 41 -0.63 6.88 19.38
CA GLN A 41 -1.09 6.82 20.75
C GLN A 41 0.08 6.64 21.74
N LEU A 42 1.05 5.80 21.41
CA LEU A 42 2.23 5.58 22.25
C LEU A 42 3.10 6.84 22.28
N ALA A 43 3.43 7.41 21.11
CA ALA A 43 4.31 8.57 20.98
C ALA A 43 3.70 9.82 21.65
N SER A 44 2.39 10.03 21.56
CA SER A 44 1.69 11.19 22.13
C SER A 44 1.79 11.29 23.66
N LYS A 45 2.16 10.19 24.34
CA LYS A 45 2.41 10.19 25.78
C LYS A 45 3.71 10.92 26.16
N PHE A 46 4.63 11.07 25.21
CA PHE A 46 5.96 11.61 25.46
C PHE A 46 6.22 12.92 24.75
N VAL A 47 5.67 13.10 23.53
CA VAL A 47 5.98 14.24 22.67
C VAL A 47 4.74 14.80 21.98
N LYS A 48 4.84 16.03 21.49
CA LYS A 48 3.80 16.69 20.69
C LYS A 48 4.12 16.74 19.21
N VAL A 49 5.38 16.52 18.86
CA VAL A 49 5.87 16.52 17.47
C VAL A 49 6.75 15.29 17.27
N VAL A 50 6.56 14.59 16.15
CA VAL A 50 7.38 13.45 15.73
C VAL A 50 7.91 13.64 14.32
N LEU A 51 9.04 12.99 14.02
CA LEU A 51 9.56 12.89 12.66
C LEU A 51 9.23 11.52 12.09
N SER A 52 8.64 11.52 10.89
CA SER A 52 8.32 10.30 10.14
C SER A 52 9.31 10.03 9.02
N GLY A 53 9.43 8.76 8.64
CA GLY A 53 10.20 8.31 7.48
C GLY A 53 9.41 8.28 6.16
N ALA A 54 8.18 8.79 6.12
CA ALA A 54 7.35 8.80 4.92
C ALA A 54 8.04 9.59 3.77
N GLY A 55 7.85 9.13 2.54
CA GLY A 55 8.48 9.69 1.34
C GLY A 55 9.82 9.05 0.97
N GLY A 56 10.55 8.48 1.93
CA GLY A 56 11.86 7.90 1.65
C GLY A 56 11.84 6.67 0.72
N ASP A 57 10.79 5.89 0.76
CA ASP A 57 10.60 4.76 -0.15
C ASP A 57 10.17 5.23 -1.54
N GLU A 58 9.24 6.15 -1.62
CA GLU A 58 8.64 6.65 -2.86
C GLU A 58 9.64 7.46 -3.69
N LEU A 59 10.44 8.31 -3.05
CA LEU A 59 11.44 9.14 -3.73
C LEU A 59 12.68 8.36 -4.18
N PHE A 60 13.10 7.36 -3.40
CA PHE A 60 14.36 6.65 -3.59
C PHE A 60 14.21 5.18 -3.99
N GLY A 61 13.02 4.78 -4.47
CA GLY A 61 12.79 3.47 -5.02
C GLY A 61 12.80 2.33 -4.01
N GLY A 62 12.09 2.49 -2.88
CA GLY A 62 12.04 1.50 -1.80
C GLY A 62 11.27 0.21 -2.12
N TYR A 63 10.59 0.14 -3.27
CA TYR A 63 9.76 -1.00 -3.67
C TYR A 63 10.16 -1.57 -5.04
N PRO A 64 11.41 -2.03 -5.22
CA PRO A 64 11.91 -2.46 -6.54
C PRO A 64 11.03 -3.53 -7.20
N TRP A 65 10.44 -4.45 -6.42
CA TRP A 65 9.52 -5.48 -6.94
C TRP A 65 8.22 -4.93 -7.56
N ARG A 66 7.86 -3.67 -7.30
CA ARG A 66 6.71 -3.02 -7.96
C ARG A 66 7.10 -2.56 -9.35
N TYR A 67 8.25 -1.91 -9.47
CA TYR A 67 8.70 -1.29 -10.70
C TYR A 67 9.22 -2.34 -11.70
N TYR A 68 10.00 -3.31 -11.24
CA TYR A 68 10.67 -4.29 -12.09
C TYR A 68 9.71 -5.12 -12.94
N ARG A 69 8.49 -5.35 -12.50
CA ARG A 69 7.48 -6.10 -13.26
C ARG A 69 6.99 -5.40 -14.53
N ALA A 70 7.09 -4.08 -14.57
CA ALA A 70 6.55 -3.25 -15.64
C ALA A 70 7.64 -2.68 -16.55
N VAL A 71 8.92 -2.79 -16.19
CA VAL A 71 10.03 -2.18 -16.90
C VAL A 71 10.32 -2.87 -18.25
N VAL A 72 10.00 -4.15 -18.37
CA VAL A 72 10.03 -4.88 -19.65
C VAL A 72 8.63 -4.85 -20.24
N ASN A 73 8.43 -4.06 -21.28
CA ASN A 73 7.15 -3.87 -21.95
C ASN A 73 7.36 -3.60 -23.43
N ASN A 74 6.30 -3.65 -24.22
CA ASN A 74 6.35 -3.41 -25.67
C ASN A 74 6.04 -1.95 -26.01
N ASP A 75 5.19 -1.32 -25.18
CA ASP A 75 4.70 0.04 -25.36
C ASP A 75 4.09 0.58 -24.04
N PHE A 76 3.59 1.81 -24.09
CA PHE A 76 2.97 2.46 -22.94
C PHE A 76 1.75 1.71 -22.39
N GLU A 77 0.87 1.20 -23.24
CA GLU A 77 -0.33 0.49 -22.79
C GLU A 77 0.02 -0.84 -22.10
N HIS A 78 1.00 -1.55 -22.62
CA HIS A 78 1.51 -2.77 -21.99
C HIS A 78 2.19 -2.48 -20.64
N TYR A 79 2.92 -1.36 -20.51
CA TYR A 79 3.44 -0.90 -19.22
C TYR A 79 2.32 -0.65 -18.23
N VAL A 80 1.27 0.10 -18.66
CA VAL A 80 0.09 0.38 -17.82
C VAL A 80 -0.53 -0.93 -17.34
N ASP A 81 -0.77 -1.89 -18.22
CA ASP A 81 -1.38 -3.19 -17.85
C ASP A 81 -0.53 -3.95 -16.83
N LYS A 82 0.78 -4.04 -17.06
CA LYS A 82 1.69 -4.73 -16.14
C LYS A 82 1.75 -4.07 -14.77
N TYR A 83 1.79 -2.74 -14.72
CA TYR A 83 1.90 -2.02 -13.47
C TYR A 83 0.55 -1.96 -12.74
N TYR A 84 -0.54 -1.71 -13.46
CA TYR A 84 -1.89 -1.76 -12.92
C TYR A 84 -2.23 -3.13 -12.31
N SER A 85 -1.84 -4.24 -12.93
CA SER A 85 -2.07 -5.58 -12.38
C SER A 85 -1.50 -5.79 -10.97
N PHE A 86 -0.48 -5.03 -10.58
CA PHE A 86 0.03 -5.02 -9.22
C PHE A 86 -0.90 -4.26 -8.27
N TRP A 87 -1.47 -3.14 -8.73
CA TRP A 87 -2.30 -2.26 -7.90
C TRP A 87 -3.73 -2.75 -7.75
N GLN A 88 -4.20 -3.56 -8.67
CA GLN A 88 -5.50 -4.23 -8.57
C GLN A 88 -5.44 -5.38 -7.55
N ARG A 89 -5.67 -5.07 -6.27
CA ARG A 89 -5.37 -5.98 -5.15
C ARG A 89 -6.58 -6.43 -4.35
N LEU A 90 -7.73 -5.78 -4.49
CA LEU A 90 -8.93 -6.09 -3.70
C LEU A 90 -9.77 -7.16 -4.38
N ILE A 91 -10.28 -6.85 -5.55
CA ILE A 91 -11.23 -7.65 -6.32
C ILE A 91 -10.67 -7.85 -7.73
N PRO A 92 -10.66 -9.09 -8.28
CA PRO A 92 -10.35 -9.30 -9.70
C PRO A 92 -11.37 -8.57 -10.59
N ASN A 93 -10.93 -8.04 -11.74
CA ASN A 93 -11.83 -7.38 -12.71
C ASN A 93 -13.02 -8.26 -13.11
N THR A 94 -12.83 -9.58 -13.15
CA THR A 94 -13.89 -10.55 -13.48
C THR A 94 -15.01 -10.62 -12.45
N GLU A 95 -14.76 -10.21 -11.21
CA GLU A 95 -15.72 -10.26 -10.10
C GLU A 95 -16.36 -8.88 -9.82
N ILE A 96 -15.84 -7.78 -10.39
CA ILE A 96 -16.32 -6.42 -10.09
C ILE A 96 -17.82 -6.28 -10.34
N LYS A 97 -18.31 -6.74 -11.51
CA LYS A 97 -19.73 -6.68 -11.83
C LYS A 97 -20.62 -7.43 -10.85
N ASN A 98 -20.17 -8.59 -10.38
CA ASN A 98 -20.92 -9.39 -9.43
C ASN A 98 -20.94 -8.72 -8.04
N VAL A 99 -19.78 -8.24 -7.59
CA VAL A 99 -19.64 -7.61 -6.27
C VAL A 99 -20.41 -6.29 -6.18
N PHE A 100 -20.42 -5.47 -7.26
CA PHE A 100 -21.14 -4.21 -7.30
C PHE A 100 -22.52 -4.32 -7.95
N ALA A 101 -23.12 -5.52 -8.00
CA ALA A 101 -24.40 -5.73 -8.64
C ALA A 101 -25.53 -4.78 -8.17
N PRO A 102 -25.65 -4.44 -6.87
CA PRO A 102 -26.69 -3.50 -6.42
C PRO A 102 -26.61 -2.11 -7.04
N ILE A 103 -25.40 -1.62 -7.31
CA ILE A 103 -25.14 -0.28 -7.86
C ILE A 103 -24.47 -0.33 -9.24
N TRP A 104 -24.57 -1.48 -9.92
CA TRP A 104 -23.82 -1.69 -11.17
C TRP A 104 -24.10 -0.62 -12.23
N ASP A 105 -25.36 -0.19 -12.36
CA ASP A 105 -25.73 0.83 -13.36
C ASP A 105 -25.07 2.19 -13.10
N ASP A 106 -24.73 2.50 -11.86
CA ASP A 106 -24.07 3.75 -11.49
C ASP A 106 -22.55 3.69 -11.70
N VAL A 107 -21.94 2.50 -11.66
CA VAL A 107 -20.47 2.36 -11.67
C VAL A 107 -19.93 1.66 -12.92
N LYS A 108 -20.77 1.09 -13.79
CA LYS A 108 -20.36 0.27 -14.95
C LYS A 108 -19.45 0.98 -15.94
N ASP A 109 -19.56 2.29 -16.02
CA ASP A 109 -18.78 3.12 -16.96
C ASP A 109 -17.45 3.60 -16.34
N VAL A 110 -17.18 3.25 -15.08
CA VAL A 110 -15.93 3.59 -14.39
C VAL A 110 -14.94 2.42 -14.48
N TRP A 111 -13.90 2.60 -15.27
CA TRP A 111 -12.82 1.63 -15.32
C TRP A 111 -11.59 2.15 -14.58
N THR A 112 -11.25 1.53 -13.45
CA THR A 112 -10.13 1.94 -12.59
C THR A 112 -8.78 1.90 -13.30
N ARG A 113 -8.62 1.10 -14.35
CA ARG A 113 -7.44 1.11 -15.21
C ARG A 113 -7.26 2.44 -15.94
N ASP A 114 -8.34 3.06 -16.40
CA ASP A 114 -8.26 4.37 -17.06
C ASP A 114 -7.87 5.47 -16.09
N ILE A 115 -8.45 5.47 -14.88
CA ILE A 115 -8.04 6.38 -13.80
C ILE A 115 -6.54 6.22 -13.49
N PHE A 116 -6.06 4.98 -13.44
CA PHE A 116 -4.65 4.67 -13.24
C PHE A 116 -3.78 5.20 -14.38
N ARG A 117 -4.20 4.97 -15.63
CA ARG A 117 -3.48 5.42 -16.84
C ARG A 117 -3.40 6.94 -16.93
N ASP A 118 -4.47 7.63 -16.57
CA ASP A 118 -4.59 9.08 -16.72
C ASP A 118 -3.54 9.85 -15.91
N ILE A 119 -3.04 9.28 -14.83
CA ILE A 119 -1.94 9.86 -14.05
C ILE A 119 -0.67 10.01 -14.89
N PHE A 120 -0.46 9.14 -15.87
CA PHE A 120 0.73 9.13 -16.73
C PHE A 120 0.58 9.92 -18.02
N LEU A 121 -0.63 10.35 -18.41
CA LEU A 121 -0.91 10.90 -19.74
C LEU A 121 -0.07 12.13 -20.09
N THR A 122 0.28 12.95 -19.12
CA THR A 122 1.11 14.15 -19.32
C THR A 122 2.54 13.83 -19.73
N HIS A 123 3.03 12.62 -19.46
CA HIS A 123 4.44 12.23 -19.63
C HIS A 123 4.66 11.02 -20.55
N LYS A 124 3.62 10.46 -21.13
CA LYS A 124 3.71 9.19 -21.90
C LYS A 124 4.68 9.25 -23.09
N ASN A 125 4.92 10.42 -23.65
CA ASN A 125 5.81 10.61 -24.81
C ASN A 125 7.31 10.60 -24.44
N GLU A 126 7.63 10.58 -23.15
CA GLU A 126 8.99 10.58 -22.62
C GLU A 126 9.48 9.16 -22.27
N LEU A 127 8.67 8.13 -22.59
CA LEU A 127 8.93 6.73 -22.21
C LEU A 127 9.68 5.99 -23.33
N ASN A 128 11.00 6.08 -23.32
CA ASN A 128 11.88 5.45 -24.32
C ASN A 128 12.79 4.38 -23.73
N THR A 129 13.10 4.45 -22.44
CA THR A 129 14.08 3.59 -21.78
C THR A 129 13.48 2.91 -20.55
N PRO A 130 14.07 1.79 -20.06
CA PRO A 130 13.66 1.19 -18.79
C PRO A 130 13.70 2.16 -17.61
N GLU A 131 14.66 3.07 -17.60
CA GLU A 131 14.80 4.11 -16.58
C GLU A 131 13.62 5.08 -16.59
N ASP A 132 13.08 5.43 -17.76
CA ASP A 132 11.90 6.29 -17.90
C ASP A 132 10.70 5.63 -17.25
N TYR A 133 10.47 4.33 -17.50
CA TYR A 133 9.39 3.57 -16.88
C TYR A 133 9.53 3.46 -15.35
N ILE A 134 10.76 3.34 -14.84
CA ILE A 134 11.02 3.42 -13.39
C ILE A 134 10.65 4.79 -12.85
N ASN A 135 11.11 5.87 -13.48
CA ASN A 135 10.80 7.24 -13.03
C ASN A 135 9.29 7.51 -13.04
N HIS A 136 8.55 7.01 -14.06
CA HIS A 136 7.10 7.10 -14.10
C HIS A 136 6.41 6.32 -12.98
N SER A 137 6.94 5.13 -12.66
CA SER A 137 6.44 4.34 -11.52
C SER A 137 6.68 5.06 -10.19
N LEU A 138 7.86 5.69 -10.01
CA LEU A 138 8.15 6.52 -8.84
C LEU A 138 7.24 7.76 -8.77
N TYR A 139 7.03 8.45 -9.90
CA TYR A 139 6.11 9.58 -9.99
C TYR A 139 4.68 9.16 -9.60
N PHE A 140 4.19 8.03 -10.13
CA PHE A 140 2.89 7.50 -9.76
C PHE A 140 2.77 7.26 -8.26
N GLU A 141 3.78 6.61 -7.65
CA GLU A 141 3.75 6.33 -6.22
C GLU A 141 3.81 7.61 -5.38
N ALA A 142 4.62 8.59 -5.76
CA ALA A 142 4.67 9.89 -5.10
C ALA A 142 3.33 10.65 -5.22
N LYS A 143 2.72 10.62 -6.40
CA LYS A 143 1.45 11.33 -6.69
C LYS A 143 0.23 10.73 -6.02
N THR A 144 0.18 9.40 -5.85
CA THR A 144 -1.00 8.66 -5.39
C THR A 144 -0.78 7.93 -4.07
N PHE A 145 0.12 6.96 -4.03
CA PHE A 145 0.33 6.10 -2.88
C PHE A 145 0.86 6.89 -1.68
N LEU A 146 1.86 7.73 -1.88
CA LEU A 146 2.41 8.61 -0.84
C LEU A 146 1.36 9.58 -0.31
N HIS A 147 0.55 10.19 -1.19
CA HIS A 147 -0.55 11.03 -0.75
C HIS A 147 -1.48 10.31 0.24
N GLY A 148 -1.87 9.08 -0.11
CA GLY A 148 -2.68 8.25 0.79
C GLY A 148 -2.01 7.95 2.13
N LEU A 149 -0.70 7.69 2.14
CA LEU A 149 0.07 7.48 3.37
C LEU A 149 0.10 8.75 4.25
N LEU A 150 0.31 9.91 3.65
CA LEU A 150 0.38 11.20 4.36
C LEU A 150 -0.97 11.57 4.98
N VAL A 151 -2.08 11.36 4.28
CA VAL A 151 -3.42 11.59 4.82
C VAL A 151 -3.68 10.71 6.04
N VAL A 152 -3.33 9.42 5.97
CA VAL A 152 -3.47 8.50 7.10
C VAL A 152 -2.60 8.95 8.27
N GLU A 153 -1.35 9.29 8.02
CA GLU A 153 -0.40 9.68 9.05
C GLU A 153 -0.82 10.97 9.74
N ASP A 154 -1.24 11.98 8.97
CA ASP A 154 -1.70 13.26 9.50
C ASP A 154 -2.98 13.10 10.34
N LYS A 155 -4.05 12.55 9.78
CA LYS A 155 -5.33 12.40 10.49
C LYS A 155 -5.19 11.55 11.76
N ILE A 156 -4.40 10.49 11.72
CA ILE A 156 -4.21 9.61 12.88
C ILE A 156 -3.34 10.28 13.95
N SER A 157 -2.25 10.94 13.59
CA SER A 157 -1.44 11.65 14.59
C SER A 157 -2.21 12.80 15.22
N MET A 158 -2.98 13.54 14.43
CA MET A 158 -3.85 14.61 14.92
C MET A 158 -4.96 14.10 15.83
N SER A 159 -5.47 12.88 15.63
CA SER A 159 -6.44 12.25 16.55
C SER A 159 -5.88 12.05 17.97
N HIS A 160 -4.55 12.06 18.10
CA HIS A 160 -3.82 12.01 19.37
C HIS A 160 -3.19 13.35 19.78
N SER A 161 -3.58 14.46 19.13
CA SER A 161 -3.04 15.82 19.36
C SER A 161 -1.52 15.87 19.21
N MET A 162 -1.02 15.19 18.18
CA MET A 162 0.40 15.10 17.85
C MET A 162 0.63 15.49 16.39
N GLU A 163 1.65 16.33 16.14
CA GLU A 163 2.04 16.76 14.81
C GLU A 163 3.10 15.81 14.25
N THR A 164 2.92 15.34 13.01
CA THR A 164 3.93 14.56 12.28
C THR A 164 4.60 15.42 11.23
N ARG A 165 5.92 15.42 11.20
CA ARG A 165 6.75 16.08 10.18
C ARG A 165 7.50 15.05 9.35
N VAL A 166 7.64 15.33 8.05
CA VAL A 166 8.14 14.41 7.03
C VAL A 166 9.42 14.96 6.36
N PRO A 167 10.58 14.86 7.00
CA PRO A 167 11.82 15.48 6.50
C PRO A 167 12.25 14.99 5.11
N PHE A 168 11.86 13.77 4.71
CA PHE A 168 12.12 13.29 3.35
C PHE A 168 11.37 14.07 2.26
N LEU A 169 10.34 14.83 2.63
CA LEU A 169 9.54 15.64 1.72
C LEU A 169 9.91 17.13 1.77
N ASP A 170 11.07 17.46 2.31
CA ASP A 170 11.67 18.77 2.09
C ASP A 170 11.81 19.05 0.59
N ASN A 171 11.42 20.25 0.16
CA ASN A 171 11.34 20.59 -1.28
C ASN A 171 12.67 20.42 -2.00
N ASP A 172 13.79 20.83 -1.39
CA ASP A 172 15.12 20.71 -2.00
C ASP A 172 15.52 19.25 -2.14
N LEU A 173 15.15 18.42 -1.15
CA LEU A 173 15.39 16.96 -1.20
C LEU A 173 14.52 16.26 -2.23
N VAL A 174 13.26 16.67 -2.38
CA VAL A 174 12.36 16.16 -3.43
C VAL A 174 12.91 16.51 -4.81
N ASP A 175 13.30 17.76 -5.03
CA ASP A 175 13.88 18.23 -6.30
C ASP A 175 15.18 17.48 -6.64
N PHE A 176 16.03 17.25 -5.65
CA PHE A 176 17.20 16.40 -5.81
C PHE A 176 16.83 14.97 -6.17
N ALA A 177 15.88 14.37 -5.45
CA ALA A 177 15.46 13.00 -5.69
C ALA A 177 14.84 12.82 -7.08
N MET A 178 14.06 13.78 -7.56
CA MET A 178 13.46 13.74 -8.91
C MET A 178 14.53 13.77 -10.01
N LYS A 179 15.64 14.47 -9.80
CA LYS A 179 16.78 14.55 -10.73
C LYS A 179 17.78 13.42 -10.57
N CYS A 180 17.71 12.67 -9.47
CA CYS A 180 18.66 11.61 -9.16
C CYS A 180 18.51 10.43 -10.15
N PRO A 181 19.58 10.02 -10.84
CA PRO A 181 19.54 8.88 -11.78
C PRO A 181 19.06 7.59 -11.13
N VAL A 182 18.32 6.79 -11.90
CA VAL A 182 17.71 5.53 -11.43
C VAL A 182 18.77 4.54 -10.90
N ASN A 183 19.93 4.45 -11.53
CA ASN A 183 21.02 3.57 -11.10
C ASN A 183 21.64 3.93 -9.74
N LEU A 184 21.39 5.14 -9.23
CA LEU A 184 21.75 5.52 -7.86
C LEU A 184 20.64 5.17 -6.85
N LYS A 185 19.43 4.94 -7.31
CA LYS A 185 18.27 4.55 -6.49
C LYS A 185 18.11 3.03 -6.42
N LEU A 186 18.29 2.34 -7.56
CA LEU A 186 18.02 0.92 -7.73
C LEU A 186 19.26 0.19 -8.27
N ASN A 187 19.55 -0.97 -7.68
CA ASN A 187 20.48 -1.93 -8.25
C ASN A 187 19.76 -2.86 -9.24
N ASN A 188 20.51 -3.64 -9.99
CA ASN A 188 20.04 -4.77 -10.82
C ASN A 188 19.02 -4.43 -11.92
N LEU A 189 18.77 -3.17 -12.28
CA LEU A 189 17.88 -2.82 -13.38
C LEU A 189 18.34 -3.49 -14.69
N THR A 190 19.65 -3.48 -14.95
CA THR A 190 20.23 -4.13 -16.14
C THR A 190 19.94 -5.63 -16.20
N ASP A 191 19.99 -6.31 -15.06
CA ASP A 191 19.68 -7.74 -14.99
C ASP A 191 18.19 -8.02 -15.20
N VAL A 192 17.34 -7.16 -14.63
CA VAL A 192 15.87 -7.26 -14.77
C VAL A 192 15.44 -7.10 -16.23
N VAL A 193 16.01 -6.15 -16.95
CA VAL A 193 15.71 -5.91 -18.36
C VAL A 193 16.10 -7.09 -19.25
N ARG A 194 17.10 -7.89 -18.84
CA ARG A 194 17.56 -9.09 -19.56
C ARG A 194 16.77 -10.37 -19.23
N ILE A 195 15.70 -10.27 -18.42
CA ILE A 195 14.91 -11.46 -18.08
C ILE A 195 14.30 -12.07 -19.33
N ASN A 196 14.62 -13.34 -19.58
CA ASN A 196 13.94 -14.12 -20.60
C ASN A 196 12.52 -14.47 -20.13
N GLU A 197 11.50 -13.95 -20.78
CA GLU A 197 10.10 -14.23 -20.45
C GLU A 197 9.75 -15.72 -20.59
N ASN A 198 10.48 -16.47 -21.40
CA ASN A 198 10.31 -17.91 -21.59
C ASN A 198 11.05 -18.76 -20.55
N GLU A 199 11.81 -18.17 -19.64
CA GLU A 199 12.49 -18.90 -18.58
C GLU A 199 11.49 -19.54 -17.63
N THR A 200 11.53 -20.85 -17.47
CA THR A 200 10.70 -21.59 -16.53
C THR A 200 11.20 -21.42 -15.10
N GLY A 201 10.27 -21.31 -14.13
CA GLY A 201 10.61 -21.26 -12.71
C GLY A 201 10.26 -19.95 -12.01
N GLY A 202 10.71 -19.80 -10.77
CA GLY A 202 10.29 -18.73 -9.86
C GLY A 202 10.83 -17.34 -10.17
N LYS A 203 10.54 -16.78 -11.36
CA LYS A 203 10.94 -15.42 -11.79
C LYS A 203 10.60 -14.36 -10.72
N LYS A 204 9.41 -14.47 -10.14
CA LYS A 204 8.97 -13.58 -9.08
C LYS A 204 9.96 -13.56 -7.90
N LYS A 205 10.44 -14.73 -7.47
CA LYS A 205 11.39 -14.85 -6.36
C LYS A 205 12.79 -14.42 -6.79
N LYS A 206 13.21 -14.77 -8.02
CA LYS A 206 14.57 -14.52 -8.51
C LYS A 206 14.81 -13.04 -8.83
N TYR A 207 13.84 -12.35 -9.44
CA TYR A 207 14.02 -11.01 -9.98
C TYR A 207 13.23 -9.92 -9.26
N PHE A 208 11.99 -10.19 -8.84
CA PHE A 208 11.09 -9.17 -8.32
C PHE A 208 11.07 -9.06 -6.79
N GLN A 209 11.55 -10.07 -6.06
CA GLN A 209 11.58 -10.06 -4.58
C GLN A 209 12.92 -9.63 -3.98
N LYS A 210 13.80 -8.99 -4.75
CA LYS A 210 15.07 -8.47 -4.25
C LYS A 210 14.82 -7.18 -3.45
N THR A 211 14.54 -7.33 -2.18
CA THR A 211 14.12 -6.22 -1.28
C THR A 211 15.24 -5.24 -0.96
N ASN A 212 16.51 -5.62 -1.19
CA ASN A 212 17.67 -4.77 -0.89
C ASN A 212 18.13 -3.95 -2.10
N ASP A 213 17.47 -4.04 -3.24
CA ASP A 213 17.84 -3.32 -4.46
C ASP A 213 17.49 -1.83 -4.42
N GLY A 214 16.57 -1.42 -3.55
CA GLY A 214 16.10 -0.03 -3.44
C GLY A 214 16.90 0.84 -2.48
N LYS A 215 16.69 2.14 -2.59
CA LYS A 215 17.27 3.18 -1.70
C LYS A 215 18.80 3.19 -1.66
N GLN A 216 19.48 2.88 -2.77
CA GLN A 216 20.94 2.68 -2.77
C GLN A 216 21.71 3.91 -2.34
N ILE A 217 21.34 5.09 -2.83
CA ILE A 217 21.97 6.35 -2.44
C ILE A 217 21.83 6.60 -0.93
N LEU A 218 20.63 6.37 -0.36
CA LEU A 218 20.40 6.53 1.08
C LEU A 218 21.22 5.52 1.89
N ARG A 219 21.24 4.24 1.45
CA ARG A 219 22.06 3.20 2.09
C ARG A 219 23.54 3.56 2.08
N ASN A 220 24.03 4.10 0.98
CA ASN A 220 25.45 4.51 0.86
C ASN A 220 25.80 5.68 1.78
N VAL A 221 24.95 6.69 1.88
CA VAL A 221 25.14 7.80 2.81
C VAL A 221 25.09 7.32 4.25
N MET A 222 24.10 6.51 4.59
CA MET A 222 23.84 6.07 5.96
C MET A 222 24.91 5.11 6.53
N LYS A 223 25.77 4.52 5.69
CA LYS A 223 26.92 3.70 6.17
C LYS A 223 27.81 4.44 7.17
N ASN A 224 27.85 5.76 7.09
CA ASN A 224 28.68 6.58 7.97
C ASN A 224 27.99 6.96 9.31
N TYR A 225 26.67 6.71 9.43
CA TYR A 225 25.86 7.21 10.54
C TYR A 225 25.19 6.10 11.36
N VAL A 226 24.90 4.96 10.75
CA VAL A 226 24.19 3.86 11.41
C VAL A 226 24.91 2.54 11.23
N PRO A 227 24.69 1.55 12.12
CA PRO A 227 25.30 0.22 12.02
C PRO A 227 25.05 -0.47 10.68
N ASN A 228 26.00 -1.26 10.19
CA ASN A 228 25.88 -2.00 8.95
C ASN A 228 24.69 -2.97 8.93
N SER A 229 24.28 -3.51 10.08
CA SER A 229 23.09 -4.35 10.21
C SER A 229 21.82 -3.62 9.78
N ILE A 230 21.72 -2.33 10.08
CA ILE A 230 20.59 -1.47 9.66
C ILE A 230 20.70 -1.15 8.16
N VAL A 231 21.90 -0.72 7.70
CA VAL A 231 22.11 -0.38 6.28
C VAL A 231 21.81 -1.56 5.35
N LYS A 232 22.24 -2.77 5.75
CA LYS A 232 22.04 -4.00 4.98
C LYS A 232 20.73 -4.72 5.28
N GLY A 233 19.93 -4.20 6.21
CA GLY A 233 18.65 -4.77 6.61
C GLY A 233 17.71 -4.96 5.41
N GLN A 234 16.96 -6.06 5.42
CA GLN A 234 15.92 -6.28 4.43
C GLN A 234 14.78 -5.30 4.61
N LYS A 235 14.21 -4.83 3.48
CA LYS A 235 12.99 -4.03 3.51
C LYS A 235 11.87 -4.83 4.14
N GLN A 236 11.34 -4.32 5.24
CA GLN A 236 10.11 -4.82 5.85
C GLN A 236 8.99 -3.81 5.60
N GLY A 237 7.83 -4.31 5.16
CA GLY A 237 6.63 -3.49 5.06
C GLY A 237 6.08 -3.22 6.46
N PHE A 238 5.52 -2.03 6.65
CA PHE A 238 4.73 -1.73 7.84
C PHE A 238 3.37 -2.40 7.68
N SER A 239 3.27 -3.66 8.09
CA SER A 239 2.07 -4.48 7.95
C SER A 239 1.95 -5.43 9.14
N SER A 240 0.73 -5.60 9.59
CA SER A 240 0.37 -6.51 10.67
C SER A 240 0.05 -7.92 10.15
N PRO A 241 -0.03 -8.91 11.02
CA PRO A 241 -0.33 -10.30 10.66
C PRO A 241 -1.83 -10.56 10.43
N ASP A 242 -2.60 -9.57 9.94
CA ASP A 242 -4.06 -9.68 9.78
C ASP A 242 -4.47 -10.87 8.89
N ALA A 243 -3.63 -11.29 7.95
CA ALA A 243 -3.92 -12.46 7.14
C ALA A 243 -4.11 -13.74 8.00
N SER A 244 -3.41 -13.85 9.13
CA SER A 244 -3.58 -14.94 10.09
C SER A 244 -4.66 -14.63 11.13
N TRP A 245 -4.78 -13.38 11.58
CA TRP A 245 -5.82 -13.01 12.54
C TRP A 245 -7.23 -13.21 11.98
N PHE A 246 -7.50 -12.82 10.74
CA PHE A 246 -8.79 -13.03 10.10
C PHE A 246 -9.16 -14.51 9.91
N LYS A 247 -8.19 -15.42 9.95
CA LYS A 247 -8.41 -16.87 9.93
C LYS A 247 -8.45 -17.51 11.32
N GLY A 248 -8.09 -16.79 12.35
CA GLY A 248 -7.94 -17.25 13.72
C GLY A 248 -8.67 -16.37 14.73
N GLU A 249 -7.93 -15.57 15.48
CA GLU A 249 -8.42 -14.83 16.63
C GLU A 249 -9.57 -13.84 16.31
N SER A 250 -9.58 -13.24 15.11
CA SER A 250 -10.61 -12.28 14.68
C SER A 250 -11.66 -12.88 13.73
N ILE A 251 -11.72 -14.19 13.55
CA ILE A 251 -12.67 -14.83 12.61
C ILE A 251 -14.12 -14.54 13.00
N ASP A 252 -14.45 -14.63 14.28
CA ASP A 252 -15.81 -14.40 14.78
C ASP A 252 -16.19 -12.93 14.65
N PHE A 253 -15.25 -12.02 14.88
CA PHE A 253 -15.45 -10.59 14.65
C PHE A 253 -15.78 -10.29 13.19
N VAL A 254 -14.97 -10.82 12.25
CA VAL A 254 -15.20 -10.64 10.80
C VAL A 254 -16.58 -11.17 10.41
N LYS A 255 -16.93 -12.39 10.83
CA LYS A 255 -18.24 -13.00 10.52
C LYS A 255 -19.39 -12.21 11.13
N THR A 256 -19.25 -11.78 12.37
CA THR A 256 -20.30 -11.01 13.06
C THR A 256 -20.51 -9.66 12.38
N LYS A 257 -19.44 -8.93 12.08
CA LYS A 257 -19.53 -7.61 11.44
C LYS A 257 -20.07 -7.67 10.02
N LEU A 258 -19.63 -8.63 9.23
CA LEU A 258 -19.97 -8.66 7.81
C LEU A 258 -21.23 -9.49 7.50
N PHE A 259 -21.57 -10.51 8.31
CA PHE A 259 -22.60 -11.48 7.92
C PHE A 259 -23.82 -11.53 8.85
N ASN A 260 -23.74 -10.95 10.05
CA ASN A 260 -24.86 -10.97 10.99
C ASN A 260 -25.75 -9.73 10.85
N GLY A 261 -27.04 -9.96 10.57
CA GLY A 261 -28.05 -8.92 10.53
C GLY A 261 -28.05 -8.07 9.25
N HIS A 262 -28.64 -6.90 9.37
CA HIS A 262 -28.64 -5.88 8.32
C HIS A 262 -27.32 -5.09 8.42
N THR A 263 -26.56 -5.09 7.33
CA THR A 263 -25.25 -4.47 7.22
C THR A 263 -25.33 -3.47 6.07
N PRO A 264 -25.24 -2.14 6.33
CA PRO A 264 -25.41 -1.09 5.30
C PRO A 264 -24.54 -1.27 4.06
N LEU A 265 -23.38 -1.86 4.25
CA LEU A 265 -22.46 -2.18 3.14
C LEU A 265 -23.13 -2.95 1.98
N TYR A 266 -24.21 -3.72 2.25
CA TYR A 266 -24.93 -4.51 1.22
C TYR A 266 -25.97 -3.69 0.42
N ASP A 267 -26.14 -2.45 0.73
CA ASP A 267 -26.84 -1.51 -0.15
C ASP A 267 -25.97 -1.19 -1.38
N TYR A 268 -24.66 -1.38 -1.27
CA TYR A 268 -23.66 -1.12 -2.31
C TYR A 268 -23.06 -2.39 -2.92
N LEU A 269 -22.97 -3.48 -2.17
CA LEU A 269 -22.29 -4.71 -2.58
C LEU A 269 -23.23 -5.93 -2.51
N ASP A 270 -23.05 -6.84 -3.46
CA ASP A 270 -23.78 -8.11 -3.46
C ASP A 270 -23.28 -9.05 -2.35
N ARG A 271 -24.21 -9.45 -1.47
CA ARG A 271 -23.89 -10.23 -0.29
C ARG A 271 -23.26 -11.58 -0.62
N ASP A 272 -23.85 -12.32 -1.56
CA ASP A 272 -23.39 -13.67 -1.89
C ASP A 272 -21.99 -13.64 -2.48
N SER A 273 -21.71 -12.66 -3.34
CA SER A 273 -20.40 -12.43 -3.93
C SER A 273 -19.36 -12.06 -2.87
N VAL A 274 -19.70 -11.20 -1.92
CA VAL A 274 -18.83 -10.83 -0.80
C VAL A 274 -18.55 -12.03 0.09
N GLU A 275 -19.57 -12.79 0.51
CA GLU A 275 -19.41 -13.98 1.33
C GLU A 275 -18.52 -15.03 0.66
N LYS A 276 -18.71 -15.28 -0.63
CA LYS A 276 -17.85 -16.18 -1.42
C LYS A 276 -16.38 -15.74 -1.37
N LEU A 277 -16.10 -14.46 -1.59
CA LEU A 277 -14.74 -13.94 -1.60
C LEU A 277 -14.09 -13.95 -0.21
N VAL A 278 -14.85 -13.62 0.83
CA VAL A 278 -14.35 -13.66 2.21
C VAL A 278 -14.06 -15.10 2.63
N ASN A 279 -14.96 -16.04 2.33
CA ASN A 279 -14.75 -17.45 2.67
C ASN A 279 -13.51 -18.04 1.99
N GLN A 280 -13.17 -17.67 0.74
CA GLN A 280 -11.91 -18.05 0.11
C GLN A 280 -10.67 -17.67 0.97
N HIS A 281 -10.75 -16.58 1.73
CA HIS A 281 -9.69 -16.23 2.65
C HIS A 281 -9.71 -17.05 3.92
N LEU A 282 -10.89 -17.22 4.52
CA LEU A 282 -11.07 -17.96 5.77
C LEU A 282 -10.67 -19.44 5.60
N ASP A 283 -10.99 -20.03 4.46
CA ASP A 283 -10.62 -21.41 4.09
C ASP A 283 -9.14 -21.56 3.71
N GLY A 284 -8.47 -20.45 3.42
CA GLY A 284 -7.05 -20.44 3.10
C GLY A 284 -6.69 -20.51 1.62
N ASP A 285 -7.68 -20.52 0.73
CA ASP A 285 -7.49 -20.65 -0.71
C ASP A 285 -6.81 -19.44 -1.33
N VAL A 286 -7.26 -18.22 -0.95
CA VAL A 286 -6.76 -16.97 -1.49
C VAL A 286 -6.56 -15.95 -0.37
N ASN A 287 -5.41 -15.28 -0.34
CA ASN A 287 -5.19 -14.20 0.63
C ASN A 287 -5.93 -12.92 0.22
N ARG A 288 -7.07 -12.66 0.85
CA ARG A 288 -7.92 -11.48 0.65
C ARG A 288 -7.95 -10.52 1.86
N ARG A 289 -6.90 -10.51 2.65
CA ARG A 289 -6.83 -9.70 3.88
C ARG A 289 -7.13 -8.21 3.63
N LEU A 290 -6.67 -7.65 2.50
CA LEU A 290 -6.95 -6.26 2.16
C LEU A 290 -8.42 -6.03 1.83
N PHE A 291 -9.06 -6.98 1.18
CA PHE A 291 -10.49 -6.92 0.89
C PHE A 291 -11.32 -6.96 2.19
N ILE A 292 -11.04 -7.92 3.07
CA ILE A 292 -11.70 -8.01 4.38
C ILE A 292 -11.52 -6.72 5.19
N TRP A 293 -10.28 -6.19 5.25
CA TRP A 293 -10.02 -4.91 5.91
C TRP A 293 -10.85 -3.78 5.31
N SER A 294 -10.91 -3.69 3.97
CA SER A 294 -11.68 -2.66 3.27
C SER A 294 -13.17 -2.75 3.57
N LEU A 295 -13.72 -3.98 3.60
CA LEU A 295 -15.12 -4.21 3.97
C LEU A 295 -15.42 -3.76 5.40
N LEU A 296 -14.59 -4.18 6.38
CA LEU A 296 -14.76 -3.78 7.77
C LEU A 296 -14.68 -2.26 7.95
N ASN A 297 -13.75 -1.62 7.25
CA ASN A 297 -13.59 -0.17 7.32
C ASN A 297 -14.74 0.55 6.64
N PHE A 298 -15.21 0.06 5.50
CA PHE A 298 -16.36 0.63 4.79
C PHE A 298 -17.63 0.48 5.60
N GLU A 299 -17.87 -0.69 6.20
CA GLU A 299 -19.02 -0.92 7.08
C GLU A 299 -19.05 0.05 8.26
N GLU A 300 -17.91 0.30 8.92
CA GLU A 300 -17.84 1.29 10.00
C GLU A 300 -18.09 2.72 9.49
N CYS A 301 -17.63 3.05 8.29
CA CYS A 301 -17.91 4.36 7.67
C CYS A 301 -19.41 4.52 7.41
N CYS A 302 -20.10 3.50 6.87
CA CYS A 302 -21.55 3.54 6.68
C CYS A 302 -22.27 3.80 8.01
N HIS A 303 -21.92 3.09 9.08
CA HIS A 303 -22.53 3.29 10.39
C HIS A 303 -22.29 4.68 11.01
N ILE A 304 -21.21 5.34 10.65
CA ILE A 304 -20.86 6.66 11.24
C ILE A 304 -21.50 7.80 10.44
N TYR A 305 -21.61 7.65 9.13
CA TYR A 305 -21.94 8.75 8.22
C TYR A 305 -23.30 8.62 7.52
N GLU A 306 -24.02 7.52 7.72
CA GLU A 306 -25.44 7.34 7.38
C GLU A 306 -26.34 7.62 8.63
#